data_5ac2353237eeb4eb7fb6b176c48295ce
#
_entry.id   5ac2353237eeb4eb7fb6b176c48295ce
#
_cell.length_a   1.000
_cell.length_b   1.000
_cell.length_c   1.000
_cell.angle_alpha   90.00
_cell.angle_beta   90.00
_cell.angle_gamma   90.00
#
_symmetry.space_group_name_H-M   'P 1'
#
loop_
_entity.id
_entity.type
_entity.pdbx_description
1 polymer ?
#
loop_
_entity_poly.entity_id
_entity_poly.type
_entity_poly.pdbx_seq_one_letter_code
_entity_poly.pdbx_strand_id
1 'polypeptide(L)'
;MPNKAVFLDRDGVINRPIIVEGKPYPPRTVAEFAILPGVDQACVDLKNAGYLLVVVTNQPDVGRGILKKKVVEAIHETMVRQLPIDRVEVCYHAGAEFGEECECRKPRSGMVFAAAERLAIDLARSFMVGDRWRDVECGWNAGCRTVFIDWGYQESLKHQPDYRAGDLLEAAKLIQTLA
;
A
#
# COMPACT_ATOMS: atom_id res chain seq x y z
N MET A 1 24.97 -4.59 0.07
CA MET A 1 24.31 -3.27 0.23
C MET A 1 22.90 -3.54 0.71
N PRO A 2 22.31 -2.70 1.57
CA PRO A 2 20.90 -2.87 1.96
C PRO A 2 19.99 -2.75 0.75
N ASN A 3 18.86 -3.45 0.80
CA ASN A 3 17.85 -3.45 -0.26
C ASN A 3 17.14 -2.08 -0.34
N LYS A 4 16.56 -1.76 -1.48
CA LYS A 4 15.61 -0.67 -1.65
C LYS A 4 14.24 -1.25 -1.96
N ALA A 5 13.15 -0.59 -1.54
CA ALA A 5 11.80 -1.11 -1.72
C ALA A 5 10.84 -0.04 -2.21
N VAL A 6 9.76 -0.50 -2.83
CA VAL A 6 8.53 0.28 -2.99
C VAL A 6 7.47 -0.36 -2.11
N PHE A 7 7.05 0.38 -1.09
CA PHE A 7 5.92 0.02 -0.25
C PHE A 7 4.64 0.47 -0.96
N LEU A 8 3.70 -0.44 -1.12
CA LEU A 8 2.48 -0.23 -1.89
C LEU A 8 1.25 -0.37 -0.97
N ASP A 9 0.37 0.61 -0.94
CA ASP A 9 -0.98 0.30 -0.47
C ASP A 9 -1.65 -0.67 -1.43
N ARG A 10 -2.67 -1.38 -0.97
CA ARG A 10 -3.38 -2.36 -1.77
C ARG A 10 -4.58 -1.74 -2.49
N ASP A 11 -5.55 -1.27 -1.73
CA ASP A 11 -6.84 -0.78 -2.23
C ASP A 11 -6.68 0.63 -2.81
N GLY A 12 -6.93 0.81 -4.10
CA GLY A 12 -6.70 2.08 -4.81
C GLY A 12 -5.31 2.22 -5.44
N VAL A 13 -4.37 1.31 -5.16
CA VAL A 13 -3.03 1.29 -5.77
C VAL A 13 -2.84 0.03 -6.61
N ILE A 14 -3.08 -1.14 -6.04
CA ILE A 14 -2.96 -2.45 -6.71
C ILE A 14 -4.30 -2.89 -7.28
N ASN A 15 -5.35 -2.84 -6.47
CA ASN A 15 -6.68 -3.26 -6.90
C ASN A 15 -7.68 -2.11 -6.88
N ARG A 16 -8.69 -2.28 -7.70
CA ARG A 16 -9.82 -1.34 -7.77
C ARG A 16 -10.57 -1.33 -6.44
N PRO A 17 -10.76 -0.15 -5.81
CA PRO A 17 -11.65 -0.03 -4.68
C PRO A 17 -13.11 -0.15 -5.14
N ILE A 18 -13.99 -0.64 -4.25
CA ILE A 18 -15.44 -0.65 -4.47
C ILE A 18 -15.98 0.70 -4.01
N ILE A 19 -16.58 1.46 -4.92
CA ILE A 19 -17.14 2.78 -4.57
C ILE A 19 -18.58 2.61 -4.14
N VAL A 20 -18.88 2.97 -2.89
CA VAL A 20 -20.23 3.04 -2.33
C VAL A 20 -20.48 4.45 -1.81
N GLU A 21 -21.48 5.14 -2.33
CA GLU A 21 -21.80 6.52 -1.96
C GLU A 21 -20.59 7.47 -1.99
N GLY A 22 -19.74 7.32 -3.02
CA GLY A 22 -18.54 8.14 -3.22
C GLY A 22 -17.36 7.80 -2.30
N LYS A 23 -17.47 6.76 -1.47
CA LYS A 23 -16.39 6.31 -0.57
C LYS A 23 -15.78 5.00 -1.07
N PRO A 24 -14.43 4.87 -1.04
CA PRO A 24 -13.76 3.63 -1.42
C PRO A 24 -13.81 2.61 -0.28
N TYR A 25 -14.14 1.37 -0.64
CA TYR A 25 -14.15 0.20 0.24
C TYR A 25 -13.28 -0.91 -0.36
N PRO A 26 -12.68 -1.77 0.48
CA PRO A 26 -11.95 -2.94 0.00
C PRO A 26 -12.90 -3.99 -0.60
N PRO A 27 -12.42 -4.87 -1.49
CA PRO A 27 -13.18 -6.04 -1.95
C PRO A 27 -13.49 -6.96 -0.75
N ARG A 28 -14.71 -7.49 -0.73
CA ARG A 28 -15.23 -8.37 0.33
C ARG A 28 -15.16 -9.84 -0.02
N THR A 29 -14.81 -10.14 -1.27
CA THR A 29 -14.64 -11.52 -1.79
C THR A 29 -13.47 -11.54 -2.77
N VAL A 30 -12.93 -12.75 -3.03
CA VAL A 30 -11.91 -12.94 -4.07
C VAL A 30 -12.45 -12.58 -5.46
N ALA A 31 -13.74 -12.82 -5.72
CA ALA A 31 -14.36 -12.49 -7.00
C ALA A 31 -14.46 -10.97 -7.27
N GLU A 32 -14.51 -10.17 -6.22
CA GLU A 32 -14.51 -8.71 -6.33
C GLU A 32 -13.10 -8.11 -6.46
N PHE A 33 -12.06 -8.90 -6.18
CA PHE A 33 -10.69 -8.45 -6.30
C PHE A 33 -10.28 -8.34 -7.76
N ALA A 34 -10.07 -7.12 -8.24
CA ALA A 34 -9.66 -6.84 -9.60
C ALA A 34 -8.43 -5.93 -9.61
N ILE A 35 -7.32 -6.45 -10.14
CA ILE A 35 -6.07 -5.69 -10.32
C ILE A 35 -6.35 -4.54 -11.29
N LEU A 36 -5.85 -3.34 -10.96
CA LEU A 36 -5.98 -2.16 -11.79
C LEU A 36 -5.13 -2.30 -13.08
N PRO A 37 -5.56 -1.70 -14.19
CA PRO A 37 -4.79 -1.72 -15.44
C PRO A 37 -3.35 -1.21 -15.24
N GLY A 38 -2.37 -1.91 -15.85
CA GLY A 38 -0.96 -1.53 -15.82
C GLY A 38 -0.20 -1.83 -14.53
N VAL A 39 -0.86 -2.35 -13.49
CA VAL A 39 -0.21 -2.70 -12.21
C VAL A 39 0.78 -3.85 -12.39
N ASP A 40 0.45 -4.84 -13.20
CA ASP A 40 1.33 -5.95 -13.55
C ASP A 40 2.63 -5.46 -14.18
N GLN A 41 2.53 -4.58 -15.18
CA GLN A 41 3.68 -3.98 -15.84
C GLN A 41 4.48 -3.11 -14.85
N ALA A 42 3.81 -2.28 -14.05
CA ALA A 42 4.47 -1.44 -13.05
C ALA A 42 5.29 -2.27 -12.05
N CYS A 43 4.72 -3.38 -11.56
CA CYS A 43 5.43 -4.29 -10.66
C CYS A 43 6.66 -4.92 -11.30
N VAL A 44 6.57 -5.37 -12.56
CA VAL A 44 7.70 -5.89 -13.31
C VAL A 44 8.79 -4.84 -13.50
N ASP A 45 8.40 -3.63 -13.86
CA ASP A 45 9.32 -2.51 -14.10
C ASP A 45 10.09 -2.13 -12.82
N LEU A 46 9.40 -2.06 -11.69
CA LEU A 46 10.01 -1.79 -10.38
C LEU A 46 10.95 -2.93 -9.93
N LYS A 47 10.58 -4.18 -10.17
CA LYS A 47 11.45 -5.34 -9.90
C LYS A 47 12.71 -5.29 -10.75
N ASN A 48 12.59 -4.98 -12.03
CA ASN A 48 13.72 -4.83 -12.95
C ASN A 48 14.65 -3.67 -12.57
N ALA A 49 14.11 -2.62 -11.95
CA ALA A 49 14.87 -1.52 -11.38
C ALA A 49 15.53 -1.87 -10.02
N GLY A 50 15.37 -3.11 -9.54
CA GLY A 50 16.01 -3.62 -8.34
C GLY A 50 15.31 -3.27 -7.03
N TYR A 51 14.01 -2.93 -7.06
CA TYR A 51 13.22 -2.71 -5.86
C TYR A 51 12.57 -4.00 -5.37
N LEU A 52 12.51 -4.18 -4.06
CA LEU A 52 11.57 -5.10 -3.44
C LEU A 52 10.17 -4.46 -3.45
N LEU A 53 9.13 -5.28 -3.65
CA LEU A 53 7.75 -4.84 -3.60
C LEU A 53 7.10 -5.34 -2.31
N VAL A 54 6.73 -4.42 -1.45
CA VAL A 54 6.13 -4.72 -0.14
C VAL A 54 4.75 -4.09 -0.07
N VAL A 55 3.71 -4.90 0.04
CA VAL A 55 2.35 -4.41 0.27
C VAL A 55 2.19 -4.09 1.75
N VAL A 56 1.66 -2.89 2.07
CA VAL A 56 1.36 -2.42 3.42
C VAL A 56 -0.08 -1.93 3.48
N THR A 57 -0.98 -2.71 4.06
CA THR A 57 -2.42 -2.44 3.96
C THR A 57 -3.15 -2.46 5.29
N ASN A 58 -4.07 -1.49 5.49
CA ASN A 58 -5.02 -1.48 6.61
C ASN A 58 -6.28 -2.24 6.22
N GLN A 59 -6.63 -3.28 6.98
CA GLN A 59 -7.83 -4.09 6.78
C GLN A 59 -8.70 -4.11 8.06
N PRO A 60 -9.24 -2.94 8.48
CA PRO A 60 -9.91 -2.81 9.78
C PRO A 60 -11.22 -3.58 9.89
N ASP A 61 -11.83 -3.92 8.78
CA ASP A 61 -13.11 -4.66 8.76
C ASP A 61 -12.98 -6.05 9.39
N VAL A 62 -11.75 -6.59 9.46
CA VAL A 62 -11.47 -7.83 10.19
C VAL A 62 -11.59 -7.60 11.70
N GLY A 63 -10.91 -6.59 12.24
CA GLY A 63 -10.98 -6.25 13.66
C GLY A 63 -12.39 -5.81 14.10
N ARG A 64 -13.15 -5.22 13.19
CA ARG A 64 -14.57 -4.82 13.39
C ARG A 64 -15.55 -5.99 13.27
N GLY A 65 -15.09 -7.18 12.91
CA GLY A 65 -15.96 -8.35 12.72
C GLY A 65 -16.83 -8.30 11.46
N ILE A 66 -16.61 -7.36 10.56
CA ILE A 66 -17.36 -7.19 9.31
C ILE A 66 -16.89 -8.19 8.25
N LEU A 67 -15.58 -8.46 8.20
CA LEU A 67 -14.96 -9.35 7.23
C LEU A 67 -14.14 -10.43 7.95
N LYS A 68 -14.21 -11.68 7.47
CA LYS A 68 -13.38 -12.76 8.03
C LYS A 68 -11.94 -12.63 7.53
N LYS A 69 -10.98 -12.76 8.44
CA LYS A 69 -9.53 -12.72 8.14
C LYS A 69 -9.15 -13.63 6.97
N LYS A 70 -9.68 -14.86 6.94
CA LYS A 70 -9.44 -15.83 5.85
C LYS A 70 -9.82 -15.32 4.45
N VAL A 71 -10.79 -14.41 4.34
CA VAL A 71 -11.17 -13.81 3.06
C VAL A 71 -10.10 -12.85 2.59
N VAL A 72 -9.59 -12.01 3.50
CA VAL A 72 -8.48 -11.08 3.20
C VAL A 72 -7.22 -11.85 2.82
N GLU A 73 -6.91 -12.92 3.54
CA GLU A 73 -5.77 -13.80 3.24
C GLU A 73 -5.90 -14.45 1.86
N ALA A 74 -7.08 -14.94 1.48
CA ALA A 74 -7.34 -15.50 0.14
C ALA A 74 -7.20 -14.46 -0.98
N ILE A 75 -7.59 -13.20 -0.73
CA ILE A 75 -7.35 -12.08 -1.65
C ILE A 75 -5.84 -11.85 -1.81
N HIS A 76 -5.08 -11.82 -0.71
CA HIS A 76 -3.63 -11.64 -0.76
C HIS A 76 -2.91 -12.78 -1.46
N GLU A 77 -3.32 -14.02 -1.23
CA GLU A 77 -2.80 -15.19 -1.97
C GLU A 77 -3.06 -15.07 -3.47
N THR A 78 -4.24 -14.59 -3.86
CA THR A 78 -4.59 -14.36 -5.28
C THR A 78 -3.72 -13.25 -5.88
N MET A 79 -3.49 -12.16 -5.14
CA MET A 79 -2.61 -11.06 -5.54
C MET A 79 -1.17 -11.53 -5.75
N VAL A 80 -0.60 -12.25 -4.78
CA VAL A 80 0.80 -12.72 -4.83
C VAL A 80 1.02 -13.77 -5.93
N ARG A 81 -0.01 -14.54 -6.31
CA ARG A 81 0.07 -15.45 -7.47
C ARG A 81 0.14 -14.70 -8.82
N GLN A 82 -0.38 -13.48 -8.90
CA GLN A 82 -0.47 -12.70 -10.13
C GLN A 82 0.62 -11.64 -10.25
N LEU A 83 1.17 -11.17 -9.14
CA LEU A 83 2.13 -10.07 -9.10
C LEU A 83 3.41 -10.49 -8.35
N PRO A 84 4.59 -9.99 -8.74
CA PRO A 84 5.87 -10.32 -8.13
C PRO A 84 6.08 -9.61 -6.79
N ILE A 85 5.14 -9.76 -5.86
CA ILE A 85 5.19 -9.16 -4.52
C ILE A 85 6.12 -9.99 -3.63
N ASP A 86 7.08 -9.33 -3.00
CA ASP A 86 8.05 -9.98 -2.11
C ASP A 86 7.48 -10.19 -0.70
N ARG A 87 6.58 -9.29 -0.26
CA ARG A 87 6.00 -9.37 1.08
C ARG A 87 4.67 -8.61 1.19
N VAL A 88 3.81 -9.09 2.11
CA VAL A 88 2.57 -8.42 2.49
C VAL A 88 2.55 -8.22 4.00
N GLU A 89 2.44 -6.99 4.44
CA GLU A 89 2.21 -6.60 5.84
C GLU A 89 0.78 -6.05 5.97
N VAL A 90 0.06 -6.54 6.97
CA VAL A 90 -1.37 -6.25 7.13
C VAL A 90 -1.65 -5.81 8.56
N CYS A 91 -2.35 -4.70 8.70
CA CYS A 91 -2.96 -4.31 9.95
C CYS A 91 -4.45 -4.72 9.96
N TYR A 92 -4.81 -5.63 10.84
CA TYR A 92 -6.20 -6.10 11.02
C TYR A 92 -6.94 -5.39 12.15
N HIS A 93 -6.29 -4.51 12.92
CA HIS A 93 -6.89 -3.82 14.06
C HIS A 93 -8.02 -2.90 13.62
N ALA A 94 -9.10 -2.86 14.41
CA ALA A 94 -10.31 -2.07 14.11
C ALA A 94 -10.04 -0.57 14.01
N GLY A 95 -9.11 -0.06 14.84
CA GLY A 95 -8.71 1.34 14.94
C GLY A 95 -9.04 1.96 16.29
N ALA A 96 -8.40 3.09 16.60
CA ALA A 96 -8.54 3.77 17.89
C ALA A 96 -9.98 4.18 18.20
N GLU A 97 -10.77 4.50 17.17
CA GLU A 97 -12.20 4.80 17.30
C GLU A 97 -13.04 3.62 17.80
N PHE A 98 -12.48 2.41 17.77
CA PHE A 98 -13.06 1.17 18.34
C PHE A 98 -12.31 0.70 19.60
N GLY A 99 -11.47 1.57 20.19
CA GLY A 99 -10.69 1.26 21.40
C GLY A 99 -9.48 0.35 21.15
N GLU A 100 -9.07 0.16 19.90
CA GLU A 100 -7.95 -0.70 19.53
C GLU A 100 -6.82 0.10 18.88
N GLU A 101 -5.87 0.56 19.70
CA GLU A 101 -4.65 1.22 19.21
C GLU A 101 -3.57 0.20 18.88
N CYS A 102 -2.77 0.50 17.84
CA CYS A 102 -1.62 -0.32 17.45
C CYS A 102 -0.59 0.51 16.68
N GLU A 103 0.64 0.04 16.65
CA GLU A 103 1.72 0.69 15.90
C GLU A 103 1.72 0.36 14.40
N CYS A 104 1.02 -0.72 13.99
CA CYS A 104 1.03 -1.17 12.60
C CYS A 104 0.05 -0.42 11.69
N ARG A 105 -1.04 0.19 12.23
CA ARG A 105 -2.05 0.85 11.42
C ARG A 105 -1.54 2.19 10.84
N LYS A 106 -1.49 2.31 9.51
CA LYS A 106 -1.23 3.60 8.84
C LYS A 106 -2.20 4.68 9.35
N PRO A 107 -1.76 5.89 9.72
CA PRO A 107 -0.50 6.53 9.34
C PRO A 107 0.74 6.15 10.17
N ARG A 108 0.65 5.28 11.18
CA ARG A 108 1.83 4.77 11.88
C ARG A 108 2.62 3.85 10.95
N SER A 109 3.95 3.83 11.11
CA SER A 109 4.86 3.17 10.16
C SER A 109 5.31 1.76 10.60
N GLY A 110 4.65 1.16 11.58
CA GLY A 110 5.06 -0.13 12.15
C GLY A 110 5.16 -1.25 11.12
N MET A 111 4.25 -1.33 10.13
CA MET A 111 4.34 -2.30 9.03
C MET A 111 5.58 -2.06 8.15
N VAL A 112 5.91 -0.79 7.87
CA VAL A 112 7.08 -0.41 7.07
C VAL A 112 8.36 -0.78 7.80
N PHE A 113 8.45 -0.47 9.10
CA PHE A 113 9.62 -0.82 9.93
C PHE A 113 9.81 -2.34 10.07
N ALA A 114 8.73 -3.09 10.28
CA ALA A 114 8.78 -4.54 10.38
C ALA A 114 9.29 -5.19 9.07
N ALA A 115 8.84 -4.70 7.92
CA ALA A 115 9.34 -5.18 6.63
C ALA A 115 10.79 -4.76 6.40
N ALA A 116 11.17 -3.53 6.76
CA ALA A 116 12.52 -3.01 6.60
C ALA A 116 13.54 -3.82 7.41
N GLU A 117 13.22 -4.16 8.66
CA GLU A 117 14.03 -5.02 9.49
C GLU A 117 14.21 -6.42 8.88
N ARG A 118 13.12 -7.06 8.46
CA ARG A 118 13.14 -8.44 7.93
C ARG A 118 13.88 -8.58 6.60
N LEU A 119 13.78 -7.56 5.76
CA LEU A 119 14.31 -7.59 4.39
C LEU A 119 15.55 -6.71 4.22
N ALA A 120 16.13 -6.19 5.31
CA ALA A 120 17.26 -5.27 5.31
C ALA A 120 17.09 -4.11 4.33
N ILE A 121 15.96 -3.40 4.42
CA ILE A 121 15.61 -2.31 3.51
C ILE A 121 16.16 -0.98 4.05
N ASP A 122 16.78 -0.21 3.15
CA ASP A 122 17.15 1.19 3.35
C ASP A 122 15.95 2.07 3.03
N LEU A 123 15.30 2.61 4.05
CA LEU A 123 14.09 3.42 3.92
C LEU A 123 14.35 4.74 3.20
N ALA A 124 15.53 5.35 3.37
CA ALA A 124 15.89 6.60 2.69
C ALA A 124 16.02 6.45 1.16
N ARG A 125 16.24 5.20 0.70
CA ARG A 125 16.30 4.85 -0.73
C ARG A 125 15.01 4.21 -1.25
N SER A 126 13.95 4.22 -0.42
CA SER A 126 12.69 3.53 -0.68
C SER A 126 11.56 4.52 -0.89
N PHE A 127 10.44 4.02 -1.43
CA PHE A 127 9.25 4.81 -1.69
C PHE A 127 8.03 4.21 -0.99
N MET A 128 7.10 5.08 -0.57
CA MET A 128 5.74 4.71 -0.20
C MET A 128 4.77 5.24 -1.25
N VAL A 129 4.01 4.36 -1.88
CA VAL A 129 2.97 4.69 -2.87
C VAL A 129 1.61 4.39 -2.27
N GLY A 130 0.74 5.38 -2.25
CA GLY A 130 -0.62 5.25 -1.70
C GLY A 130 -1.58 6.28 -2.28
N ASP A 131 -2.87 6.06 -2.06
CA ASP A 131 -3.96 6.91 -2.55
C ASP A 131 -4.66 7.71 -1.44
N ARG A 132 -4.21 7.58 -0.19
CA ARG A 132 -4.79 8.24 0.97
C ARG A 132 -3.75 9.06 1.74
N TRP A 133 -4.23 10.09 2.46
CA TRP A 133 -3.38 10.90 3.33
C TRP A 133 -2.56 10.06 4.33
N ARG A 134 -3.13 8.94 4.79
CA ARG A 134 -2.46 8.03 5.74
C ARG A 134 -1.24 7.33 5.15
N ASP A 135 -1.21 7.12 3.86
CA ASP A 135 -0.08 6.51 3.17
C ASP A 135 1.07 7.51 3.07
N VAL A 136 0.76 8.74 2.67
CA VAL A 136 1.74 9.83 2.61
C VAL A 136 2.38 10.05 3.98
N GLU A 137 1.56 10.17 5.03
CA GLU A 137 2.05 10.36 6.40
C GLU A 137 2.85 9.15 6.91
N CYS A 138 2.44 7.92 6.58
CA CYS A 138 3.16 6.70 6.90
C CYS A 138 4.54 6.67 6.25
N GLY A 139 4.64 6.99 4.96
CA GLY A 139 5.90 7.05 4.24
C GLY A 139 6.81 8.15 4.78
N TRP A 140 6.26 9.34 5.01
CA TRP A 140 6.99 10.46 5.60
C TRP A 140 7.56 10.11 6.99
N ASN A 141 6.76 9.56 7.88
CA ASN A 141 7.16 9.12 9.22
C ASN A 141 8.22 8.00 9.18
N ALA A 142 8.21 7.17 8.14
CA ALA A 142 9.19 6.11 7.94
C ALA A 142 10.52 6.61 7.35
N GLY A 143 10.58 7.83 6.83
CA GLY A 143 11.74 8.35 6.12
C GLY A 143 11.85 7.88 4.66
N CYS A 144 10.73 7.41 4.08
CA CYS A 144 10.64 7.08 2.65
C CYS A 144 10.25 8.31 1.84
N ARG A 145 10.62 8.33 0.56
CA ARG A 145 10.00 9.24 -0.42
C ARG A 145 8.56 8.79 -0.69
N THR A 146 7.65 9.73 -0.91
CA THR A 146 6.22 9.48 -1.03
C THR A 146 5.70 9.79 -2.42
N VAL A 147 4.90 8.88 -2.99
CA VAL A 147 4.18 9.07 -4.24
C VAL A 147 2.69 8.91 -3.96
N PHE A 148 1.91 9.96 -4.20
CA PHE A 148 0.47 9.97 -4.00
C PHE A 148 -0.25 9.69 -5.33
N ILE A 149 -1.11 8.67 -5.34
CA ILE A 149 -2.02 8.39 -6.44
C ILE A 149 -3.31 9.15 -6.21
N ASP A 150 -3.57 10.14 -7.06
CA ASP A 150 -4.67 11.08 -6.87
C ASP A 150 -5.95 10.62 -7.59
N TRP A 151 -6.85 10.00 -6.84
CA TRP A 151 -8.20 9.63 -7.30
C TRP A 151 -9.23 10.77 -7.17
N GLY A 152 -8.82 11.95 -6.71
CA GLY A 152 -9.71 13.07 -6.46
C GLY A 152 -10.61 12.89 -5.23
N TYR A 153 -10.22 12.06 -4.27
CA TYR A 153 -10.95 11.94 -3.00
C TYR A 153 -10.92 13.27 -2.24
N GLN A 154 -12.04 13.61 -1.61
CA GLN A 154 -12.15 14.81 -0.77
C GLN A 154 -11.50 14.55 0.60
N GLU A 155 -10.19 14.38 0.61
CA GLU A 155 -9.38 14.23 1.83
C GLU A 155 -8.31 15.31 1.88
N SER A 156 -8.12 15.89 3.07
CA SER A 156 -7.02 16.81 3.30
C SER A 156 -5.73 16.03 3.58
N LEU A 157 -4.69 16.30 2.80
CA LEU A 157 -3.36 15.79 3.06
C LEU A 157 -2.75 16.61 4.23
N LYS A 158 -2.26 15.93 5.25
CA LYS A 158 -1.55 16.56 6.38
C LYS A 158 -0.13 16.95 5.98
N HIS A 159 0.52 16.11 5.19
CA HIS A 159 1.82 16.38 4.56
C HIS A 159 1.66 16.37 3.06
N GLN A 160 2.41 17.24 2.36
CA GLN A 160 2.48 17.16 0.91
C GLN A 160 3.32 15.94 0.52
N PRO A 161 2.88 15.13 -0.45
CA PRO A 161 3.71 14.06 -0.98
C PRO A 161 4.88 14.64 -1.77
N ASP A 162 6.00 13.92 -1.83
CA ASP A 162 7.14 14.32 -2.66
C ASP A 162 6.77 14.33 -4.15
N TYR A 163 5.91 13.38 -4.56
CA TYR A 163 5.48 13.22 -5.95
C TYR A 163 4.00 12.86 -6.03
N ARG A 164 3.39 13.09 -7.22
CA ARG A 164 2.03 12.68 -7.56
C ARG A 164 2.03 11.89 -8.86
N ALA A 165 1.11 10.94 -8.98
CA ALA A 165 0.89 10.12 -10.16
C ALA A 165 -0.61 9.82 -10.32
N GLY A 166 -1.05 9.54 -11.53
CA GLY A 166 -2.43 9.15 -11.81
C GLY A 166 -2.71 7.67 -11.52
N ASP A 167 -1.68 6.82 -11.60
CA ASP A 167 -1.76 5.39 -11.35
C ASP A 167 -0.38 4.79 -10.96
N LEU A 168 -0.35 3.50 -10.67
CA LEU A 168 0.90 2.82 -10.29
C LEU A 168 1.90 2.73 -11.46
N LEU A 169 1.44 2.65 -12.70
CA LEU A 169 2.34 2.61 -13.86
C LEU A 169 3.08 3.93 -14.05
N GLU A 170 2.40 5.06 -13.88
CA GLU A 170 3.02 6.38 -13.89
C GLU A 170 3.98 6.53 -12.69
N ALA A 171 3.56 6.11 -11.50
CA ALA A 171 4.41 6.10 -10.31
C ALA A 171 5.69 5.28 -10.53
N ALA A 172 5.60 4.10 -11.15
CA ALA A 172 6.75 3.25 -11.43
C ALA A 172 7.75 3.92 -12.39
N LYS A 173 7.26 4.54 -13.45
CA LYS A 173 8.10 5.32 -14.39
C LYS A 173 8.82 6.47 -13.68
N LEU A 174 8.10 7.23 -12.85
CA LEU A 174 8.67 8.30 -12.04
C LEU A 174 9.79 7.77 -11.12
N ILE A 175 9.51 6.70 -10.36
CA ILE A 175 10.48 6.09 -9.43
C ILE A 175 11.76 5.66 -10.17
N GLN A 176 11.64 5.12 -11.37
CA GLN A 176 12.79 4.71 -12.17
C GLN A 176 13.68 5.90 -12.58
N THR A 177 13.10 7.07 -12.82
CA THR A 177 13.90 8.29 -13.15
C THR A 177 14.64 8.87 -11.94
N LEU A 178 14.24 8.48 -10.72
CA LEU A 178 14.79 8.98 -9.44
C LEU A 178 15.77 7.99 -8.79
N ALA A 179 15.97 6.82 -9.41
CA ALA A 179 16.77 5.70 -8.89
C ALA A 179 18.28 5.92 -8.97
#